data_dffb7e9aedb853f69aeb79d8fa31246c
#
_entry.id   dffb7e9aedb853f69aeb79d8fa31246c
#
_cell.length_a   1.000
_cell.length_b   1.000
_cell.length_c   1.000
_cell.angle_alpha   90.00
_cell.angle_beta   90.00
_cell.angle_gamma   90.00
#
_symmetry.space_group_name_H-M   'P 1'
#
loop_
_entity.id
_entity.type
_entity.pdbx_description
1 polymer ?
#
loop_
_entity_poly.entity_id
_entity_poly.type
_entity_poly.pdbx_seq_one_letter_code
_entity_poly.pdbx_strand_id
1 'polypeptide(L)'
;MKINSSSIIRRFIIASFLANTTLFAQQILRGTLLNQAQSFGVDSLVAEYFRVKQIPIRGNNQVSLLTSGKDKFADLLEYIEKAKISINMEYFNFRNDSISHLLFSRLGDKVNNGVEVKILFDAFGNTSNDSPLKNDYLDKIRSNGLQIIKYDPIRFPWVNHVLTRDHRKLVIIDHKVAYIGGMNVADYYINGLKRIGEWRDLHCRIEGDAVQDVESIFVDMWNREVNSPQRDSIIYETNKDRNQTNTKVVILDRAPVSRPTVARDFYTLSIEGASQRIRIENPYFVPTTSIYKAIQKALKQGVLVEIMVPEKSDIPFTPDAMLHKLYKLYKKGAHVYLYRGGFLHAKMMTVDSTLSTLGSINLNSRSLRYDYEANAVFFDRDITAQLDSLYEADMKKCIRLDSLYWKKRSPWRKAVGWFANLLTPFL
;
A
#
# COMPACT_ATOMS: atom_id res chain seq x y z
N MET A 1 11.70 -33.85 -33.43
CA MET A 1 10.60 -32.88 -33.54
C MET A 1 11.19 -31.52 -33.95
N LYS A 2 11.11 -31.14 -35.24
CA LYS A 2 11.68 -29.88 -35.74
C LYS A 2 10.73 -28.74 -35.31
N ILE A 3 11.15 -27.93 -34.37
CA ILE A 3 10.42 -26.72 -33.97
C ILE A 3 10.52 -25.73 -35.14
N ASN A 4 9.38 -25.39 -35.73
CA ASN A 4 9.28 -24.54 -36.90
C ASN A 4 9.61 -23.08 -36.50
N SER A 5 10.84 -22.65 -36.77
CA SER A 5 11.37 -21.31 -36.42
C SER A 5 10.51 -20.15 -36.95
N SER A 6 9.80 -20.35 -38.06
CA SER A 6 8.90 -19.34 -38.63
C SER A 6 7.66 -19.07 -37.74
N SER A 7 7.17 -20.06 -37.02
CA SER A 7 6.02 -19.91 -36.10
C SER A 7 6.42 -19.15 -34.84
N ILE A 8 7.63 -19.33 -34.35
CA ILE A 8 8.15 -18.59 -33.17
C ILE A 8 8.37 -17.12 -33.53
N ILE A 9 8.97 -16.84 -34.68
CA ILE A 9 9.21 -15.48 -35.18
C ILE A 9 7.88 -14.75 -35.41
N ARG A 10 6.87 -15.40 -36.03
CA ARG A 10 5.51 -14.81 -36.16
C ARG A 10 4.86 -14.49 -34.83
N ARG A 11 4.95 -15.38 -33.82
CA ARG A 11 4.43 -15.12 -32.46
C ARG A 11 5.15 -13.97 -31.77
N PHE A 12 6.46 -13.85 -31.94
CA PHE A 12 7.25 -12.72 -31.41
C PHE A 12 6.88 -11.40 -32.10
N ILE A 13 6.70 -11.37 -33.40
CA ILE A 13 6.29 -10.17 -34.14
C ILE A 13 4.86 -9.74 -33.74
N ILE A 14 3.93 -10.67 -33.65
CA ILE A 14 2.55 -10.38 -33.22
C ILE A 14 2.52 -9.88 -31.77
N ALA A 15 3.27 -10.52 -30.86
CA ALA A 15 3.36 -10.07 -29.47
C ALA A 15 4.02 -8.68 -29.34
N SER A 16 5.06 -8.40 -30.12
CA SER A 16 5.71 -7.08 -30.17
C SER A 16 4.79 -6.01 -30.77
N PHE A 17 4.02 -6.34 -31.81
CA PHE A 17 3.05 -5.42 -32.42
C PHE A 17 1.89 -5.12 -31.46
N LEU A 18 1.32 -6.13 -30.79
CA LEU A 18 0.29 -5.96 -29.77
C LEU A 18 0.80 -5.17 -28.55
N ALA A 19 2.04 -5.40 -28.12
CA ALA A 19 2.65 -4.63 -27.03
C ALA A 19 2.87 -3.16 -27.43
N ASN A 20 3.28 -2.88 -28.67
CA ASN A 20 3.46 -1.52 -29.16
C ASN A 20 2.11 -0.78 -29.36
N THR A 21 1.08 -1.45 -29.85
CA THR A 21 -0.27 -0.86 -29.99
C THR A 21 -0.91 -0.56 -28.64
N THR A 22 -0.75 -1.44 -27.64
CA THR A 22 -1.21 -1.17 -26.27
C THR A 22 -0.43 -0.02 -25.61
N LEU A 23 0.88 0.07 -25.84
CA LEU A 23 1.71 1.16 -25.32
C LEU A 23 1.30 2.52 -25.95
N PHE A 24 1.06 2.53 -27.27
CA PHE A 24 0.63 3.71 -28.01
C PHE A 24 -0.76 4.18 -27.57
N ALA A 25 -1.72 3.26 -27.41
CA ALA A 25 -3.05 3.56 -26.90
C ALA A 25 -3.01 4.14 -25.45
N GLN A 26 -2.13 3.58 -24.59
CA GLN A 26 -1.90 4.11 -23.25
C GLN A 26 -1.29 5.52 -23.27
N GLN A 27 -0.37 5.81 -24.20
CA GLN A 27 0.21 7.15 -24.34
C GLN A 27 -0.79 8.17 -24.84
N ILE A 28 -1.66 7.83 -25.81
CA ILE A 28 -2.76 8.70 -26.28
C ILE A 28 -3.73 8.97 -25.13
N LEU A 29 -4.22 7.93 -24.45
CA LEU A 29 -5.12 8.08 -23.32
C LEU A 29 -4.52 9.00 -22.25
N ARG A 30 -3.26 8.77 -21.89
CA ARG A 30 -2.54 9.60 -20.91
C ARG A 30 -2.41 11.05 -21.38
N GLY A 31 -2.10 11.30 -22.64
CA GLY A 31 -2.03 12.66 -23.21
C GLY A 31 -3.36 13.38 -23.15
N THR A 32 -4.45 12.70 -23.51
CA THR A 32 -5.82 13.23 -23.44
C THR A 32 -6.23 13.54 -22.01
N LEU A 33 -5.97 12.63 -21.07
CA LEU A 33 -6.27 12.83 -19.65
C LEU A 33 -5.48 14.01 -19.05
N LEU A 34 -4.18 14.16 -19.38
CA LEU A 34 -3.36 15.26 -18.88
C LEU A 34 -3.80 16.63 -19.44
N ASN A 35 -4.26 16.69 -20.69
CA ASN A 35 -4.82 17.92 -21.25
C ASN A 35 -6.14 18.31 -20.56
N GLN A 36 -6.96 17.34 -20.17
CA GLN A 36 -8.16 17.58 -19.37
C GLN A 36 -7.84 18.06 -17.95
N ALA A 37 -6.76 17.53 -17.33
CA ALA A 37 -6.36 17.93 -15.98
C ALA A 37 -5.99 19.41 -15.87
N GLN A 38 -5.42 19.98 -16.91
CA GLN A 38 -5.12 21.44 -16.93
C GLN A 38 -6.37 22.31 -16.84
N SER A 39 -7.54 21.76 -17.16
CA SER A 39 -8.82 22.48 -17.12
C SER A 39 -9.63 22.19 -15.84
N PHE A 40 -9.50 21.00 -15.23
CA PHE A 40 -10.46 20.51 -14.22
C PHE A 40 -9.84 20.08 -12.87
N GLY A 41 -8.52 20.07 -12.72
CA GLY A 41 -7.83 19.65 -11.50
C GLY A 41 -7.46 18.17 -11.46
N VAL A 42 -6.60 17.81 -10.49
CA VAL A 42 -6.01 16.47 -10.36
C VAL A 42 -7.04 15.41 -9.99
N ASP A 43 -8.03 15.76 -9.19
CA ASP A 43 -9.12 14.88 -8.76
C ASP A 43 -9.97 14.42 -9.96
N SER A 44 -10.33 15.33 -10.87
CA SER A 44 -11.05 15.01 -12.10
C SER A 44 -10.25 14.13 -13.05
N LEU A 45 -8.94 14.39 -13.18
CA LEU A 45 -8.02 13.54 -13.96
C LEU A 45 -7.98 12.11 -13.44
N VAL A 46 -7.80 11.95 -12.14
CA VAL A 46 -7.69 10.64 -11.50
C VAL A 46 -9.05 9.92 -11.49
N ALA A 47 -10.15 10.66 -11.30
CA ALA A 47 -11.50 10.09 -11.41
C ALA A 47 -11.78 9.54 -12.82
N GLU A 48 -11.39 10.27 -13.86
CA GLU A 48 -11.53 9.80 -15.23
C GLU A 48 -10.66 8.57 -15.53
N TYR A 49 -9.43 8.54 -15.00
CA TYR A 49 -8.59 7.35 -15.08
C TYR A 49 -9.27 6.12 -14.48
N PHE A 50 -9.85 6.25 -13.26
CA PHE A 50 -10.56 5.15 -12.62
C PHE A 50 -11.81 4.73 -13.41
N ARG A 51 -12.56 5.68 -13.97
CA ARG A 51 -13.70 5.39 -14.84
C ARG A 51 -13.29 4.55 -16.06
N VAL A 52 -12.21 4.94 -16.74
CA VAL A 52 -11.69 4.20 -17.92
C VAL A 52 -11.20 2.80 -17.53
N LYS A 53 -10.63 2.65 -16.32
CA LYS A 53 -10.17 1.36 -15.78
C LYS A 53 -11.29 0.53 -15.17
N GLN A 54 -12.54 1.03 -15.18
CA GLN A 54 -13.68 0.38 -14.53
C GLN A 54 -13.45 0.09 -13.04
N ILE A 55 -12.73 1.01 -12.36
CA ILE A 55 -12.52 0.97 -10.91
C ILE A 55 -13.56 1.91 -10.30
N PRO A 56 -14.46 1.39 -9.43
CA PRO A 56 -15.55 2.18 -8.90
C PRO A 56 -15.07 3.28 -7.95
N ILE A 57 -15.68 4.46 -8.05
CA ILE A 57 -15.60 5.52 -7.05
C ILE A 57 -16.87 5.40 -6.19
N ARG A 58 -16.70 4.99 -4.92
CA ARG A 58 -17.80 4.78 -4.00
C ARG A 58 -18.08 6.04 -3.19
N GLY A 59 -19.33 6.50 -3.19
CA GLY A 59 -19.81 7.51 -2.25
C GLY A 59 -20.29 6.90 -0.95
N ASN A 60 -21.00 7.70 -0.14
CA ASN A 60 -21.67 7.23 1.07
C ASN A 60 -20.71 6.48 2.07
N ASN A 61 -19.50 7.01 2.24
CA ASN A 61 -18.55 6.43 3.18
C ASN A 61 -18.25 7.41 4.32
N GLN A 62 -18.07 6.83 5.52
CA GLN A 62 -17.42 7.47 6.64
C GLN A 62 -16.01 6.91 6.78
N VAL A 63 -15.03 7.79 6.96
CA VAL A 63 -13.61 7.42 7.08
C VAL A 63 -13.06 7.95 8.39
N SER A 64 -12.44 7.07 9.18
CA SER A 64 -11.73 7.43 10.41
C SER A 64 -10.25 7.13 10.23
N LEU A 65 -9.40 8.14 10.35
CA LEU A 65 -7.94 7.97 10.30
C LEU A 65 -7.44 7.43 11.64
N LEU A 66 -6.63 6.37 11.60
CA LEU A 66 -5.99 5.72 12.75
C LEU A 66 -4.49 6.01 12.66
N THR A 67 -4.03 6.88 13.53
CA THR A 67 -2.74 7.56 13.37
C THR A 67 -1.60 6.92 14.15
N SER A 68 -1.91 5.93 14.96
CA SER A 68 -0.95 5.13 15.73
C SER A 68 -1.40 3.68 15.85
N GLY A 69 -0.47 2.78 16.18
CA GLY A 69 -0.83 1.38 16.49
C GLY A 69 -1.75 1.28 17.69
N LYS A 70 -1.59 2.16 18.69
CA LYS A 70 -2.47 2.21 19.85
C LYS A 70 -3.92 2.49 19.46
N ASP A 71 -4.13 3.53 18.62
CA ASP A 71 -5.47 3.88 18.14
C ASP A 71 -6.05 2.76 17.28
N LYS A 72 -5.25 2.22 16.33
CA LYS A 72 -5.68 1.15 15.43
C LYS A 72 -6.11 -0.11 16.18
N PHE A 73 -5.35 -0.57 17.16
CA PHE A 73 -5.70 -1.80 17.86
C PHE A 73 -6.82 -1.61 18.88
N ALA A 74 -6.94 -0.44 19.52
CA ALA A 74 -8.08 -0.13 20.38
C ALA A 74 -9.39 -0.12 19.59
N ASP A 75 -9.41 0.60 18.47
CA ASP A 75 -10.55 0.68 17.56
C ASP A 75 -10.90 -0.70 16.97
N LEU A 76 -9.92 -1.44 16.45
CA LEU A 76 -10.13 -2.77 15.88
C LEU A 76 -10.71 -3.77 16.89
N LEU A 77 -10.19 -3.81 18.11
CA LEU A 77 -10.69 -4.70 19.17
C LEU A 77 -12.13 -4.36 19.56
N GLU A 78 -12.47 -3.06 19.62
CA GLU A 78 -13.84 -2.61 19.86
C GLU A 78 -14.81 -3.12 18.77
N TYR A 79 -14.43 -3.04 17.49
CA TYR A 79 -15.27 -3.51 16.40
C TYR A 79 -15.34 -5.05 16.32
N ILE A 80 -14.27 -5.76 16.69
CA ILE A 80 -14.29 -7.23 16.84
C ILE A 80 -15.31 -7.62 17.90
N GLU A 81 -15.36 -6.92 19.06
CA GLU A 81 -16.35 -7.22 20.11
C GLU A 81 -17.81 -7.02 19.63
N LYS A 82 -18.04 -6.11 18.70
CA LYS A 82 -19.36 -5.84 18.12
C LYS A 82 -19.75 -6.79 16.98
N ALA A 83 -18.81 -7.55 16.43
CA ALA A 83 -19.02 -8.45 15.29
C ALA A 83 -20.07 -9.53 15.61
N LYS A 84 -20.94 -9.82 14.63
CA LYS A 84 -22.07 -10.77 14.76
C LYS A 84 -22.12 -11.81 13.65
N ILE A 85 -21.50 -11.55 12.50
CA ILE A 85 -21.63 -12.40 11.29
C ILE A 85 -20.28 -12.96 10.90
N SER A 86 -19.31 -12.09 10.56
CA SER A 86 -18.02 -12.50 10.01
C SER A 86 -16.89 -11.53 10.30
N ILE A 87 -15.67 -12.07 10.40
CA ILE A 87 -14.42 -11.30 10.48
C ILE A 87 -13.44 -11.90 9.50
N ASN A 88 -13.06 -11.14 8.47
CA ASN A 88 -12.09 -11.52 7.47
C ASN A 88 -10.82 -10.67 7.63
N MET A 89 -9.65 -11.30 7.68
CA MET A 89 -8.37 -10.60 7.91
C MET A 89 -7.32 -11.06 6.88
N GLU A 90 -6.65 -10.10 6.25
CA GLU A 90 -5.53 -10.33 5.32
C GLU A 90 -4.35 -9.47 5.74
N TYR A 91 -3.21 -10.12 6.07
CA TYR A 91 -2.02 -9.43 6.56
C TYR A 91 -0.74 -10.00 5.94
N PHE A 92 0.26 -9.14 5.74
CA PHE A 92 1.60 -9.60 5.40
C PHE A 92 2.26 -10.34 6.58
N ASN A 93 2.04 -9.85 7.81
CA ASN A 93 2.77 -10.34 8.97
C ASN A 93 1.92 -10.28 10.24
N PHE A 94 1.90 -11.41 10.97
CA PHE A 94 1.53 -11.49 12.38
C PHE A 94 2.80 -11.82 13.17
N ARG A 95 3.14 -11.00 14.15
CA ARG A 95 4.23 -11.30 15.06
C ARG A 95 3.71 -12.13 16.24
N ASN A 96 4.50 -13.09 16.71
CA ASN A 96 4.17 -13.88 17.90
C ASN A 96 4.47 -13.05 19.16
N ASP A 97 3.58 -12.13 19.51
CA ASP A 97 3.69 -11.18 20.60
C ASP A 97 2.33 -10.88 21.25
N SER A 98 2.32 -9.94 22.21
CA SER A 98 1.17 -9.71 23.09
C SER A 98 -0.08 -9.30 22.33
N ILE A 99 0.04 -8.38 21.35
CA ILE A 99 -1.15 -7.91 20.60
C ILE A 99 -1.72 -9.00 19.71
N SER A 100 -0.88 -9.85 19.10
CA SER A 100 -1.34 -10.99 18.31
C SER A 100 -2.05 -12.01 19.19
N HIS A 101 -1.51 -12.32 20.36
CA HIS A 101 -2.15 -13.25 21.30
C HIS A 101 -3.51 -12.72 21.78
N LEU A 102 -3.59 -11.42 22.14
CA LEU A 102 -4.86 -10.80 22.51
C LEU A 102 -5.88 -10.86 21.38
N LEU A 103 -5.44 -10.53 20.13
CA LEU A 103 -6.30 -10.56 18.96
C LEU A 103 -6.83 -11.97 18.71
N PHE A 104 -5.98 -13.00 18.69
CA PHE A 104 -6.41 -14.38 18.48
C PHE A 104 -7.32 -14.91 19.60
N SER A 105 -7.12 -14.48 20.85
CA SER A 105 -8.03 -14.79 21.95
C SER A 105 -9.44 -14.22 21.69
N ARG A 106 -9.53 -12.94 21.33
CA ARG A 106 -10.83 -12.28 21.04
C ARG A 106 -11.53 -12.89 19.82
N LEU A 107 -10.75 -13.23 18.79
CA LEU A 107 -11.29 -13.93 17.62
C LEU A 107 -11.81 -15.33 17.96
N GLY A 108 -11.11 -16.06 18.84
CA GLY A 108 -11.59 -17.35 19.35
C GLY A 108 -12.90 -17.22 20.12
N ASP A 109 -13.03 -16.20 20.99
CA ASP A 109 -14.29 -15.92 21.69
C ASP A 109 -15.44 -15.66 20.69
N LYS A 110 -15.15 -14.96 19.57
CA LYS A 110 -16.14 -14.70 18.51
C LYS A 110 -16.56 -15.97 17.78
N VAL A 111 -15.62 -16.85 17.45
CA VAL A 111 -15.93 -18.17 16.86
C VAL A 111 -16.84 -18.97 17.79
N ASN A 112 -16.56 -19.01 19.09
CA ASN A 112 -17.39 -19.68 20.08
C ASN A 112 -18.82 -19.10 20.16
N ASN A 113 -19.00 -17.84 19.76
CA ASN A 113 -20.29 -17.16 19.66
C ASN A 113 -20.91 -17.23 18.26
N GLY A 114 -20.41 -18.09 17.37
CA GLY A 114 -20.98 -18.34 16.04
C GLY A 114 -20.56 -17.36 14.94
N VAL A 115 -19.59 -16.48 15.18
CA VAL A 115 -19.03 -15.58 14.16
C VAL A 115 -18.06 -16.35 13.28
N GLU A 116 -18.18 -16.26 11.95
CA GLU A 116 -17.21 -16.82 11.03
C GLU A 116 -15.91 -16.00 11.02
N VAL A 117 -14.75 -16.65 11.25
CA VAL A 117 -13.46 -15.95 11.27
C VAL A 117 -12.50 -16.59 10.26
N LYS A 118 -12.11 -15.81 9.26
CA LYS A 118 -11.15 -16.19 8.19
C LYS A 118 -9.93 -15.30 8.23
N ILE A 119 -8.74 -15.89 8.26
CA ILE A 119 -7.47 -15.19 8.35
C ILE A 119 -6.52 -15.69 7.28
N LEU A 120 -6.00 -14.79 6.48
CA LEU A 120 -4.97 -15.05 5.49
C LEU A 120 -3.72 -14.21 5.81
N PHE A 121 -2.54 -14.81 5.74
CA PHE A 121 -1.30 -14.07 5.91
C PHE A 121 -0.16 -14.62 5.06
N ASP A 122 0.77 -13.75 4.69
CA ASP A 122 1.88 -14.11 3.82
C ASP A 122 2.88 -15.03 4.52
N ALA A 123 3.22 -16.16 3.90
CA ALA A 123 4.13 -17.14 4.49
C ALA A 123 5.56 -16.60 4.62
N PHE A 124 6.04 -15.80 3.64
CA PHE A 124 7.35 -15.16 3.70
C PHE A 124 7.36 -14.02 4.73
N GLY A 125 6.30 -13.21 4.76
CA GLY A 125 6.13 -12.18 5.78
C GLY A 125 6.21 -12.73 7.19
N ASN A 126 5.59 -13.90 7.43
CA ASN A 126 5.69 -14.58 8.72
C ASN A 126 7.11 -15.06 9.01
N THR A 127 7.78 -15.75 8.08
CA THR A 127 9.09 -16.35 8.33
C THR A 127 10.22 -15.32 8.38
N SER A 128 10.05 -14.17 7.73
CA SER A 128 11.06 -13.10 7.68
C SER A 128 11.09 -12.22 8.94
N ASN A 129 10.09 -12.33 9.83
CA ASN A 129 10.07 -11.59 11.07
C ASN A 129 10.87 -12.33 12.18
N ASP A 130 11.34 -11.59 13.16
CA ASP A 130 12.17 -12.11 14.26
C ASP A 130 11.37 -12.88 15.34
N SER A 131 10.04 -12.91 15.24
CA SER A 131 9.15 -13.64 16.15
C SER A 131 7.96 -14.24 15.36
N PRO A 132 8.19 -15.24 14.48
CA PRO A 132 7.16 -15.80 13.63
C PRO A 132 6.14 -16.64 14.39
N LEU A 133 4.91 -16.70 13.89
CA LEU A 133 3.94 -17.70 14.33
C LEU A 133 4.38 -19.09 13.87
N LYS A 134 4.62 -19.98 14.83
CA LYS A 134 5.04 -21.38 14.57
C LYS A 134 3.83 -22.24 14.23
N ASN A 135 4.06 -23.39 13.59
CA ASN A 135 2.98 -24.27 13.15
C ASN A 135 2.18 -24.85 14.32
N ASP A 136 2.84 -25.23 15.41
CA ASP A 136 2.16 -25.72 16.63
C ASP A 136 1.17 -24.69 17.19
N TYR A 137 1.54 -23.41 17.20
CA TYR A 137 0.65 -22.35 17.62
C TYR A 137 -0.51 -22.12 16.62
N LEU A 138 -0.23 -22.20 15.32
CA LEU A 138 -1.27 -22.11 14.27
C LEU A 138 -2.25 -23.28 14.35
N ASP A 139 -1.78 -24.49 14.67
CA ASP A 139 -2.63 -25.67 14.82
C ASP A 139 -3.53 -25.53 16.07
N LYS A 140 -3.02 -24.93 17.15
CA LYS A 140 -3.83 -24.56 18.30
C LYS A 140 -4.91 -23.53 17.96
N ILE A 141 -4.58 -22.51 17.14
CA ILE A 141 -5.57 -21.53 16.68
C ILE A 141 -6.66 -22.21 15.85
N ARG A 142 -6.28 -23.11 14.94
CA ARG A 142 -7.23 -23.87 14.11
C ARG A 142 -8.12 -24.79 14.92
N SER A 143 -7.58 -25.46 15.94
CA SER A 143 -8.38 -26.31 16.83
C SER A 143 -9.45 -25.55 17.63
N ASN A 144 -9.28 -24.22 17.78
CA ASN A 144 -10.28 -23.33 18.33
C ASN A 144 -11.29 -22.80 17.30
N GLY A 145 -11.32 -23.39 16.09
CA GLY A 145 -12.29 -23.08 15.05
C GLY A 145 -11.96 -21.89 14.14
N LEU A 146 -10.81 -21.22 14.33
CA LEU A 146 -10.39 -20.14 13.40
C LEU A 146 -9.87 -20.74 12.09
N GLN A 147 -10.36 -20.21 10.97
CA GLN A 147 -9.86 -20.58 9.65
C GLN A 147 -8.65 -19.70 9.33
N ILE A 148 -7.43 -20.21 9.57
CA ILE A 148 -6.18 -19.47 9.33
C ILE A 148 -5.30 -20.19 8.32
N ILE A 149 -4.92 -19.51 7.24
CA ILE A 149 -4.09 -20.05 6.15
C ILE A 149 -2.91 -19.14 5.84
N LYS A 150 -1.85 -19.77 5.29
CA LYS A 150 -0.65 -19.07 4.80
C LYS A 150 -0.76 -18.89 3.30
N TYR A 151 -0.65 -17.66 2.83
CA TYR A 151 -0.50 -17.35 1.41
C TYR A 151 0.87 -17.83 0.92
N ASP A 152 0.86 -18.59 -0.17
CA ASP A 152 1.99 -18.99 -0.99
C ASP A 152 3.27 -19.39 -0.20
N PRO A 153 3.25 -20.51 0.55
CA PRO A 153 4.44 -21.03 1.21
C PRO A 153 5.56 -21.32 0.21
N ILE A 154 6.76 -20.79 0.48
CA ILE A 154 7.93 -21.04 -0.37
C ILE A 154 8.34 -22.50 -0.21
N ARG A 155 8.34 -23.25 -1.32
CA ARG A 155 8.77 -24.64 -1.39
C ARG A 155 9.93 -24.79 -2.36
N PHE A 156 11.03 -25.38 -1.89
CA PHE A 156 12.18 -25.72 -2.75
C PHE A 156 11.72 -26.73 -3.83
N PRO A 157 12.14 -26.60 -5.10
CA PRO A 157 13.09 -25.62 -5.68
C PRO A 157 12.43 -24.35 -6.26
N TRP A 158 11.15 -24.08 -6.04
CA TRP A 158 10.37 -23.01 -6.66
C TRP A 158 10.61 -21.64 -6.00
N VAL A 159 11.81 -21.10 -6.13
CA VAL A 159 12.17 -19.79 -5.55
C VAL A 159 11.54 -18.58 -6.26
N ASN A 160 10.91 -18.78 -7.41
CA ASN A 160 10.21 -17.72 -8.15
C ASN A 160 9.04 -17.09 -7.37
N HIS A 161 8.43 -17.83 -6.46
CA HIS A 161 7.38 -17.34 -5.56
C HIS A 161 7.87 -16.33 -4.52
N VAL A 162 9.19 -16.18 -4.32
CA VAL A 162 9.77 -15.18 -3.40
C VAL A 162 9.47 -13.75 -3.83
N LEU A 163 9.31 -13.49 -5.11
CA LEU A 163 9.12 -12.13 -5.64
C LEU A 163 7.69 -11.60 -5.46
N THR A 164 6.68 -12.47 -5.53
CA THR A 164 5.27 -12.05 -5.46
C THR A 164 4.70 -12.34 -4.08
N ARG A 165 4.56 -11.32 -3.25
CA ARG A 165 4.08 -11.46 -1.86
C ARG A 165 2.78 -10.69 -1.65
N ASP A 166 2.01 -11.15 -0.69
CA ASP A 166 0.82 -10.44 -0.25
C ASP A 166 1.19 -9.43 0.84
N HIS A 167 1.31 -8.17 0.44
CA HIS A 167 1.70 -7.09 1.35
C HIS A 167 0.52 -6.22 1.79
N ARG A 168 -0.73 -6.66 1.57
CA ARG A 168 -1.94 -5.98 2.03
C ARG A 168 -2.12 -6.10 3.54
N LYS A 169 -2.89 -5.21 4.14
CA LYS A 169 -3.31 -5.22 5.53
C LYS A 169 -4.76 -4.78 5.57
N LEU A 170 -5.66 -5.77 5.56
CA LEU A 170 -7.09 -5.57 5.45
C LEU A 170 -7.81 -6.31 6.58
N VAL A 171 -8.89 -5.71 7.08
CA VAL A 171 -9.87 -6.40 7.92
C VAL A 171 -11.26 -6.01 7.44
N ILE A 172 -12.16 -6.97 7.35
CA ILE A 172 -13.56 -6.74 7.05
C ILE A 172 -14.41 -7.36 8.16
N ILE A 173 -15.34 -6.60 8.72
CA ILE A 173 -16.21 -7.03 9.81
C ILE A 173 -17.66 -6.86 9.38
N ASP A 174 -18.43 -7.96 9.47
CA ASP A 174 -19.86 -8.03 9.20
C ASP A 174 -20.29 -7.41 7.86
N HIS A 175 -19.41 -7.41 6.84
CA HIS A 175 -19.60 -6.80 5.52
C HIS A 175 -19.86 -5.26 5.56
N LYS A 176 -19.68 -4.61 6.71
CA LYS A 176 -20.05 -3.21 6.98
C LYS A 176 -18.89 -2.30 7.30
N VAL A 177 -17.83 -2.85 7.84
CA VAL A 177 -16.66 -2.11 8.30
C VAL A 177 -15.41 -2.68 7.67
N ALA A 178 -14.56 -1.84 7.09
CA ALA A 178 -13.27 -2.25 6.57
C ALA A 178 -12.13 -1.45 7.19
N TYR A 179 -11.00 -2.12 7.40
CA TYR A 179 -9.73 -1.49 7.78
C TYR A 179 -8.73 -1.68 6.64
N ILE A 180 -7.99 -0.62 6.32
CA ILE A 180 -6.95 -0.63 5.29
C ILE A 180 -5.82 0.33 5.68
N GLY A 181 -4.55 -0.07 5.47
CA GLY A 181 -3.42 0.80 5.80
C GLY A 181 -2.05 0.13 5.75
N GLY A 182 -1.07 0.72 6.45
CA GLY A 182 0.31 0.25 6.47
C GLY A 182 0.65 -0.70 7.62
N MET A 183 -0.15 -0.73 8.70
CA MET A 183 0.17 -1.42 9.96
C MET A 183 -0.10 -2.92 9.90
N ASN A 184 0.92 -3.74 10.17
CA ASN A 184 0.75 -5.17 10.46
C ASN A 184 0.22 -5.40 11.90
N VAL A 185 0.25 -6.66 12.36
CA VAL A 185 -0.11 -7.01 13.74
C VAL A 185 1.17 -7.33 14.52
N ALA A 186 1.63 -6.34 15.30
CA ALA A 186 2.82 -6.45 16.13
C ALA A 186 2.85 -5.38 17.23
N ASP A 187 3.42 -5.74 18.39
CA ASP A 187 3.57 -4.86 19.56
C ASP A 187 4.38 -3.59 19.26
N TYR A 188 5.30 -3.64 18.31
CA TYR A 188 6.14 -2.49 18.00
C TYR A 188 5.36 -1.32 17.36
N TYR A 189 4.18 -1.54 16.80
CA TYR A 189 3.30 -0.44 16.37
C TYR A 189 2.74 0.35 17.56
N ILE A 190 2.65 -0.30 18.75
CA ILE A 190 2.14 0.32 19.98
C ILE A 190 3.30 0.91 20.80
N ASN A 191 4.37 0.12 20.99
CA ASN A 191 5.43 0.40 21.96
C ASN A 191 6.74 0.87 21.31
N GLY A 192 6.83 0.87 19.97
CA GLY A 192 8.07 1.10 19.26
C GLY A 192 9.08 -0.07 19.43
N LEU A 193 10.29 0.15 18.91
CA LEU A 193 11.44 -0.76 19.10
C LEU A 193 12.57 -0.03 19.79
N LYS A 194 13.20 -0.65 20.80
CA LYS A 194 14.33 -0.06 21.57
C LYS A 194 15.44 0.52 20.68
N ARG A 195 15.76 -0.15 19.56
CA ARG A 195 16.82 0.25 18.63
C ARG A 195 16.43 1.39 17.71
N ILE A 196 15.14 1.52 17.38
CA ILE A 196 14.65 2.41 16.30
C ILE A 196 13.83 3.56 16.87
N GLY A 197 13.11 3.35 17.96
CA GLY A 197 12.16 4.28 18.57
C GLY A 197 10.71 3.98 18.21
N GLU A 198 9.88 5.01 18.17
CA GLU A 198 8.48 4.95 17.78
C GLU A 198 8.32 4.40 16.35
N TRP A 199 7.29 3.59 16.12
CA TRP A 199 6.94 3.08 14.78
C TRP A 199 5.73 3.84 14.26
N ARG A 200 5.99 4.87 13.46
CA ARG A 200 4.97 5.78 12.94
C ARG A 200 4.38 5.24 11.65
N ASP A 201 3.08 4.91 11.66
CA ASP A 201 2.36 4.41 10.49
C ASP A 201 0.91 4.91 10.47
N LEU A 202 0.20 4.70 9.37
CA LEU A 202 -1.17 5.11 9.14
C LEU A 202 -2.06 3.93 8.75
N HIS A 203 -3.29 3.98 9.24
CA HIS A 203 -4.39 3.09 8.89
C HIS A 203 -5.68 3.90 8.79
N CYS A 204 -6.72 3.38 8.17
CA CYS A 204 -8.06 3.93 8.30
C CYS A 204 -9.10 2.84 8.46
N ARG A 205 -10.20 3.19 9.10
CA ARG A 205 -11.46 2.47 9.10
C ARG A 205 -12.41 3.15 8.14
N ILE A 206 -13.13 2.34 7.36
CA ILE A 206 -14.11 2.76 6.38
C ILE A 206 -15.42 2.06 6.68
N GLU A 207 -16.50 2.82 6.74
CA GLU A 207 -17.88 2.33 6.87
C GLU A 207 -18.68 2.87 5.69
N GLY A 208 -19.33 2.02 4.90
CA GLY A 208 -20.09 2.42 3.72
C GLY A 208 -19.80 1.60 2.48
N ASP A 209 -20.12 2.18 1.32
CA ASP A 209 -20.15 1.44 0.05
C ASP A 209 -18.79 0.91 -0.43
N ALA A 210 -17.67 1.50 0.02
CA ALA A 210 -16.34 1.04 -0.34
C ALA A 210 -15.91 -0.26 0.37
N VAL A 211 -16.61 -0.67 1.43
CA VAL A 211 -16.32 -1.91 2.16
C VAL A 211 -16.40 -3.13 1.24
N GLN A 212 -17.39 -3.18 0.34
CA GLN A 212 -17.54 -4.26 -0.64
C GLN A 212 -16.32 -4.42 -1.56
N ASP A 213 -15.62 -3.32 -1.88
CA ASP A 213 -14.43 -3.39 -2.73
C ASP A 213 -13.24 -3.96 -1.96
N VAL A 214 -13.12 -3.67 -0.65
CA VAL A 214 -12.11 -4.30 0.24
C VAL A 214 -12.42 -5.77 0.42
N GLU A 215 -13.69 -6.12 0.62
CA GLU A 215 -14.13 -7.51 0.76
C GLU A 215 -13.87 -8.32 -0.52
N SER A 216 -14.12 -7.73 -1.69
CA SER A 216 -13.82 -8.36 -2.98
C SER A 216 -12.34 -8.78 -3.09
N ILE A 217 -11.43 -7.95 -2.60
CA ILE A 217 -10.00 -8.25 -2.60
C ILE A 217 -9.72 -9.49 -1.73
N PHE A 218 -10.26 -9.51 -0.51
CA PHE A 218 -10.08 -10.64 0.40
C PHE A 218 -10.65 -11.92 -0.18
N VAL A 219 -11.91 -11.90 -0.65
CA VAL A 219 -12.61 -13.07 -1.20
C VAL A 219 -11.88 -13.65 -2.42
N ASP A 220 -11.38 -12.79 -3.31
CA ASP A 220 -10.58 -13.22 -4.47
C ASP A 220 -9.30 -13.94 -4.05
N MET A 221 -8.61 -13.44 -3.03
CA MET A 221 -7.38 -14.04 -2.51
C MET A 221 -7.67 -15.32 -1.74
N TRP A 222 -8.68 -15.31 -0.86
CA TRP A 222 -9.11 -16.47 -0.09
C TRP A 222 -9.50 -17.65 -1.00
N ASN A 223 -10.37 -17.42 -1.98
CA ASN A 223 -10.83 -18.43 -2.93
C ASN A 223 -9.70 -19.04 -3.77
N ARG A 224 -8.62 -18.28 -3.99
CA ARG A 224 -7.43 -18.78 -4.69
C ARG A 224 -6.62 -19.75 -3.83
N GLU A 225 -6.51 -19.46 -2.52
CA GLU A 225 -5.65 -20.22 -1.61
C GLU A 225 -6.33 -21.45 -1.02
N VAL A 226 -7.66 -21.42 -0.80
CA VAL A 226 -8.39 -22.53 -0.16
C VAL A 226 -8.56 -23.73 -1.09
N ASN A 227 -8.48 -23.55 -2.41
CA ASN A 227 -8.68 -24.61 -3.41
C ASN A 227 -9.93 -25.48 -3.13
N SER A 228 -11.00 -24.87 -2.62
CA SER A 228 -12.27 -25.53 -2.29
C SER A 228 -13.24 -25.50 -3.47
N PRO A 229 -14.05 -26.54 -3.69
CA PRO A 229 -15.15 -26.48 -4.65
C PRO A 229 -16.23 -25.47 -4.26
N GLN A 230 -16.37 -25.14 -2.98
CA GLN A 230 -17.22 -24.07 -2.48
C GLN A 230 -16.40 -22.78 -2.42
N ARG A 231 -16.75 -21.82 -3.28
CA ARG A 231 -16.15 -20.48 -3.29
C ARG A 231 -17.00 -19.54 -2.47
N ASP A 232 -16.34 -18.70 -1.69
CA ASP A 232 -17.00 -17.59 -1.03
C ASP A 232 -17.55 -16.62 -2.08
N SER A 233 -18.69 -16.03 -1.78
CA SER A 233 -19.29 -14.96 -2.57
C SER A 233 -19.28 -13.67 -1.78
N ILE A 234 -19.24 -12.55 -2.51
CA ILE A 234 -19.34 -11.23 -1.89
C ILE A 234 -20.80 -11.01 -1.49
N ILE A 235 -21.01 -10.65 -0.24
CA ILE A 235 -22.33 -10.26 0.25
C ILE A 235 -22.46 -8.73 0.08
N TYR A 236 -23.26 -8.32 -0.88
CA TYR A 236 -23.57 -6.90 -1.05
C TYR A 236 -24.68 -6.50 -0.07
N GLU A 237 -24.32 -6.05 1.11
CA GLU A 237 -25.26 -5.33 1.96
C GLU A 237 -25.32 -3.87 1.48
N THR A 238 -26.44 -3.47 0.87
CA THR A 238 -26.69 -2.05 0.64
C THR A 238 -26.94 -1.40 2.00
N ASN A 239 -25.97 -0.60 2.44
CA ASN A 239 -26.15 0.20 3.64
C ASN A 239 -27.24 1.24 3.38
N LYS A 240 -28.48 0.96 3.84
CA LYS A 240 -29.64 1.84 3.65
C LYS A 240 -29.55 3.11 4.48
N ASP A 241 -28.76 3.08 5.55
CA ASP A 241 -28.48 4.24 6.38
C ASP A 241 -27.42 5.10 5.69
N ARG A 242 -27.83 6.23 5.10
CA ARG A 242 -26.89 7.20 4.54
C ARG A 242 -26.05 7.76 5.68
N ASN A 243 -24.74 7.50 5.64
CA ASN A 243 -23.78 8.14 6.53
C ASN A 243 -23.89 9.67 6.37
N GLN A 244 -23.74 10.40 7.46
CA GLN A 244 -23.77 11.87 7.47
C GLN A 244 -22.61 12.45 6.62
N THR A 245 -21.53 11.70 6.45
CA THR A 245 -20.37 12.05 5.62
C THR A 245 -20.44 11.29 4.29
N ASN A 246 -20.30 12.00 3.17
CA ASN A 246 -20.34 11.41 1.82
C ASN A 246 -18.93 11.40 1.21
N THR A 247 -17.96 10.87 1.92
CA THR A 247 -16.59 10.75 1.41
C THR A 247 -16.54 9.81 0.21
N LYS A 248 -16.00 10.31 -0.90
CA LYS A 248 -15.77 9.50 -2.10
C LYS A 248 -14.45 8.74 -1.95
N VAL A 249 -14.53 7.41 -1.99
CA VAL A 249 -13.40 6.50 -1.78
C VAL A 249 -13.24 5.58 -2.98
N VAL A 250 -12.00 5.33 -3.37
CA VAL A 250 -11.61 4.25 -4.28
C VAL A 250 -10.67 3.32 -3.55
N ILE A 251 -10.94 2.03 -3.65
CA ILE A 251 -9.98 1.01 -3.20
C ILE A 251 -9.08 0.66 -4.37
N LEU A 252 -7.85 1.13 -4.27
CA LEU A 252 -6.81 0.92 -5.27
C LEU A 252 -6.14 -0.44 -5.00
N ASP A 253 -6.65 -1.48 -5.64
CA ASP A 253 -6.07 -2.81 -5.60
C ASP A 253 -4.97 -2.96 -6.66
N ARG A 254 -3.78 -3.27 -6.22
CA ARG A 254 -2.66 -3.65 -7.07
C ARG A 254 -2.48 -5.17 -6.99
N ALA A 255 -2.76 -5.86 -8.08
CA ALA A 255 -2.56 -7.29 -8.21
C ALA A 255 -1.59 -7.57 -9.38
N PRO A 256 -0.53 -8.38 -9.18
CA PRO A 256 0.53 -8.59 -10.17
C PRO A 256 0.05 -9.03 -11.56
N VAL A 257 -0.99 -9.83 -11.60
CA VAL A 257 -1.51 -10.43 -12.85
C VAL A 257 -2.68 -9.62 -13.41
N SER A 258 -3.72 -9.36 -12.61
CA SER A 258 -4.96 -8.75 -13.09
C SER A 258 -4.88 -7.22 -13.20
N ARG A 259 -4.09 -6.56 -12.35
CA ARG A 259 -3.98 -5.09 -12.30
C ARG A 259 -2.52 -4.63 -12.15
N PRO A 260 -1.61 -5.01 -13.06
CA PRO A 260 -0.16 -4.86 -12.87
C PRO A 260 0.32 -3.40 -12.89
N THR A 261 -0.41 -2.47 -13.50
CA THR A 261 0.04 -1.08 -13.67
C THR A 261 -0.78 -0.06 -12.90
N VAL A 262 -1.93 -0.43 -12.37
CA VAL A 262 -2.94 0.50 -11.81
C VAL A 262 -2.35 1.44 -10.76
N ALA A 263 -1.61 0.92 -9.79
CA ALA A 263 -1.00 1.75 -8.75
C ALA A 263 0.08 2.70 -9.32
N ARG A 264 0.95 2.19 -10.18
CA ARG A 264 2.00 3.01 -10.82
C ARG A 264 1.40 4.13 -11.66
N ASP A 265 0.35 3.82 -12.43
CA ASP A 265 -0.31 4.79 -13.29
C ASP A 265 -1.06 5.83 -12.45
N PHE A 266 -1.75 5.41 -11.38
CA PHE A 266 -2.38 6.31 -10.40
C PHE A 266 -1.38 7.33 -9.83
N TYR A 267 -0.27 6.86 -9.24
CA TYR A 267 0.75 7.77 -8.69
C TYR A 267 1.36 8.67 -9.76
N THR A 268 1.61 8.14 -10.95
CA THR A 268 2.20 8.92 -12.03
C THR A 268 1.25 10.05 -12.48
N LEU A 269 -0.03 9.74 -12.69
CA LEU A 269 -1.05 10.71 -13.11
C LEU A 269 -1.33 11.75 -12.02
N SER A 270 -1.46 11.32 -10.76
CA SER A 270 -1.67 12.24 -9.64
C SER A 270 -0.55 13.27 -9.53
N ILE A 271 0.71 12.82 -9.68
CA ILE A 271 1.88 13.71 -9.63
C ILE A 271 1.96 14.61 -10.86
N GLU A 272 1.66 14.11 -12.07
CA GLU A 272 1.69 14.90 -13.30
C GLU A 272 0.54 15.91 -13.41
N GLY A 273 -0.60 15.60 -12.79
CA GLY A 273 -1.78 16.46 -12.73
C GLY A 273 -1.77 17.50 -11.62
N ALA A 274 -0.80 17.43 -10.72
CA ALA A 274 -0.66 18.39 -9.63
C ALA A 274 -0.36 19.81 -10.15
N SER A 275 -0.98 20.80 -9.54
CA SER A 275 -0.84 22.22 -9.90
C SER A 275 -0.20 23.08 -8.81
N GLN A 276 -0.31 22.70 -7.54
CA GLN A 276 0.14 23.49 -6.41
C GLN A 276 1.15 22.75 -5.55
N ARG A 277 0.77 21.60 -4.97
CA ARG A 277 1.56 20.90 -3.94
C ARG A 277 1.38 19.39 -3.97
N ILE A 278 2.48 18.69 -3.74
CA ILE A 278 2.52 17.25 -3.51
C ILE A 278 3.27 17.00 -2.21
N ARG A 279 2.67 16.23 -1.29
CA ARG A 279 3.31 15.70 -0.08
C ARG A 279 3.34 14.19 -0.14
N ILE A 280 4.48 13.59 0.18
CA ILE A 280 4.67 12.13 0.17
C ILE A 280 5.37 11.73 1.46
N GLU A 281 4.79 10.77 2.19
CA GLU A 281 5.48 9.98 3.22
C GLU A 281 5.66 8.57 2.70
N ASN A 282 6.89 8.05 2.76
CA ASN A 282 7.14 6.68 2.33
C ASN A 282 8.44 6.12 2.95
N PRO A 283 8.41 4.91 3.58
CA PRO A 283 9.59 4.33 4.25
C PRO A 283 10.67 3.89 3.27
N TYR A 284 10.30 3.50 2.05
CA TYR A 284 11.18 2.91 1.06
C TYR A 284 11.04 3.61 -0.29
N PHE A 285 11.37 4.90 -0.31
CA PHE A 285 11.19 5.77 -1.46
C PHE A 285 12.28 5.56 -2.51
N VAL A 286 12.09 4.55 -3.34
CA VAL A 286 12.95 4.24 -4.50
C VAL A 286 12.08 4.17 -5.76
N PRO A 287 11.49 5.30 -6.20
CA PRO A 287 10.44 5.33 -7.19
C PRO A 287 10.89 4.76 -8.55
N THR A 288 9.92 4.17 -9.26
CA THR A 288 10.09 3.74 -10.65
C THR A 288 10.41 4.92 -11.55
N THR A 289 10.95 4.64 -12.73
CA THR A 289 11.33 5.68 -13.70
C THR A 289 10.17 6.61 -14.08
N SER A 290 8.94 6.07 -14.20
CA SER A 290 7.75 6.87 -14.51
C SER A 290 7.43 7.88 -13.42
N ILE A 291 7.34 7.43 -12.16
CA ILE A 291 7.07 8.29 -10.99
C ILE A 291 8.21 9.31 -10.80
N TYR A 292 9.46 8.88 -10.93
CA TYR A 292 10.61 9.78 -10.82
C TYR A 292 10.57 10.91 -11.87
N LYS A 293 10.23 10.57 -13.14
CA LYS A 293 10.07 11.57 -14.21
C LYS A 293 8.86 12.47 -13.97
N ALA A 294 7.75 11.95 -13.44
CA ALA A 294 6.57 12.73 -13.08
C ALA A 294 6.91 13.79 -12.02
N ILE A 295 7.63 13.41 -10.96
CA ILE A 295 8.11 14.35 -9.93
C ILE A 295 9.01 15.44 -10.55
N GLN A 296 9.93 15.06 -11.44
CA GLN A 296 10.79 16.04 -12.11
C GLN A 296 10.01 17.02 -13.00
N LYS A 297 8.92 16.54 -13.63
CA LYS A 297 8.03 17.37 -14.43
C LYS A 297 7.25 18.35 -13.54
N ALA A 298 6.67 17.88 -12.45
CA ALA A 298 5.96 18.72 -11.47
C ALA A 298 6.87 19.83 -10.91
N LEU A 299 8.11 19.50 -10.51
CA LEU A 299 9.10 20.48 -10.07
C LEU A 299 9.42 21.54 -11.14
N LYS A 300 9.55 21.15 -12.41
CA LYS A 300 9.77 22.08 -13.52
C LYS A 300 8.57 23.01 -13.77
N GLN A 301 7.37 22.56 -13.44
CA GLN A 301 6.13 23.34 -13.54
C GLN A 301 5.89 24.26 -12.33
N GLY A 302 6.82 24.26 -11.34
CA GLY A 302 6.72 25.10 -10.14
C GLY A 302 5.87 24.49 -9.03
N VAL A 303 5.44 23.23 -9.14
CA VAL A 303 4.72 22.52 -8.08
C VAL A 303 5.63 22.32 -6.87
N LEU A 304 5.15 22.65 -5.67
CA LEU A 304 5.85 22.39 -4.42
C LEU A 304 5.82 20.88 -4.12
N VAL A 305 6.97 20.22 -4.19
CA VAL A 305 7.09 18.79 -3.89
C VAL A 305 7.84 18.58 -2.58
N GLU A 306 7.17 18.00 -1.62
CA GLU A 306 7.66 17.69 -0.27
C GLU A 306 7.68 16.18 -0.06
N ILE A 307 8.84 15.63 0.27
CA ILE A 307 9.02 14.18 0.44
C ILE A 307 9.62 13.90 1.81
N MET A 308 8.94 13.11 2.63
CA MET A 308 9.40 12.70 3.94
C MET A 308 9.71 11.21 3.95
N VAL A 309 10.90 10.87 4.45
CA VAL A 309 11.39 9.48 4.58
C VAL A 309 12.04 9.30 5.95
N PRO A 310 12.14 8.08 6.47
CA PRO A 310 12.88 7.87 7.71
C PRO A 310 14.39 8.11 7.52
N GLU A 311 15.05 8.73 8.51
CA GLU A 311 16.52 8.86 8.50
C GLU A 311 17.20 7.50 8.74
N LYS A 312 16.59 6.68 9.61
CA LYS A 312 17.02 5.29 9.89
C LYS A 312 16.03 4.32 9.28
N SER A 313 16.49 3.17 8.83
CA SER A 313 15.64 2.09 8.30
C SER A 313 15.86 0.81 9.09
N ASP A 314 14.85 -0.02 9.09
CA ASP A 314 14.87 -1.42 9.54
C ASP A 314 15.67 -2.32 8.59
N ILE A 315 15.76 -1.94 7.29
CA ILE A 315 16.48 -2.68 6.25
C ILE A 315 17.83 -1.99 5.99
N PRO A 316 18.98 -2.70 6.13
CA PRO A 316 20.30 -2.18 5.78
C PRO A 316 20.37 -1.71 4.33
N PHE A 317 21.23 -0.72 4.05
CA PHE A 317 21.50 -0.11 2.72
C PHE A 317 20.32 0.61 2.05
N THR A 318 19.07 0.39 2.46
CA THR A 318 17.90 1.10 1.92
C THR A 318 18.01 2.61 2.06
N PRO A 319 18.45 3.19 3.21
CA PRO A 319 18.63 4.64 3.33
C PRO A 319 19.64 5.19 2.32
N ASP A 320 20.69 4.45 2.00
CA ASP A 320 21.73 4.92 1.07
C ASP A 320 21.19 4.98 -0.37
N ALA A 321 20.40 3.97 -0.77
CA ALA A 321 19.72 3.93 -2.06
C ALA A 321 18.70 5.09 -2.21
N MET A 322 17.84 5.28 -1.18
CA MET A 322 16.87 6.37 -1.14
C MET A 322 17.55 7.74 -1.24
N LEU A 323 18.51 8.01 -0.38
CA LEU A 323 19.17 9.31 -0.28
C LEU A 323 19.89 9.68 -1.57
N HIS A 324 20.39 8.71 -2.35
CA HIS A 324 20.99 8.99 -3.64
C HIS A 324 19.97 9.59 -4.64
N LYS A 325 18.76 9.01 -4.73
CA LYS A 325 17.66 9.53 -5.59
C LYS A 325 17.10 10.83 -5.04
N LEU A 326 16.87 10.91 -3.74
CA LEU A 326 16.31 12.07 -3.07
C LEU A 326 17.22 13.30 -3.19
N TYR A 327 18.54 13.13 -3.08
CA TYR A 327 19.48 14.24 -3.29
C TYR A 327 19.45 14.78 -4.73
N LYS A 328 19.22 13.92 -5.73
CA LYS A 328 19.02 14.37 -7.11
C LYS A 328 17.71 15.15 -7.28
N LEU A 329 16.64 14.76 -6.58
CA LEU A 329 15.37 15.52 -6.57
C LEU A 329 15.52 16.83 -5.80
N TYR A 330 16.20 16.83 -4.65
CA TYR A 330 16.55 18.04 -3.91
C TYR A 330 17.26 19.09 -4.79
N LYS A 331 18.26 18.66 -5.58
CA LYS A 331 18.97 19.56 -6.54
C LYS A 331 18.05 20.12 -7.63
N LYS A 332 16.87 19.57 -7.82
CA LYS A 332 15.84 20.02 -8.76
C LYS A 332 14.72 20.82 -8.09
N GLY A 333 14.85 21.12 -6.79
CA GLY A 333 13.92 21.95 -6.04
C GLY A 333 12.97 21.20 -5.11
N ALA A 334 13.03 19.87 -5.02
CA ALA A 334 12.22 19.14 -4.05
C ALA A 334 12.66 19.44 -2.61
N HIS A 335 11.70 19.59 -1.70
CA HIS A 335 11.94 19.65 -0.27
C HIS A 335 11.95 18.23 0.30
N VAL A 336 13.07 17.81 0.85
CA VAL A 336 13.23 16.47 1.39
C VAL A 336 13.45 16.52 2.89
N TYR A 337 12.64 15.79 3.63
CA TYR A 337 12.64 15.72 5.08
C TYR A 337 13.03 14.32 5.55
N LEU A 338 13.96 14.25 6.52
CA LEU A 338 14.44 13.02 7.13
C LEU A 338 13.86 12.91 8.54
N TYR A 339 12.92 12.03 8.74
CA TYR A 339 12.20 11.85 10.01
C TYR A 339 13.09 11.23 11.08
N ARG A 340 13.10 11.82 12.28
CA ARG A 340 13.91 11.42 13.44
C ARG A 340 13.10 10.96 14.65
N GLY A 341 11.78 11.04 14.59
CA GLY A 341 10.91 10.65 15.70
C GLY A 341 10.84 9.13 15.95
N GLY A 342 11.59 8.35 15.19
CA GLY A 342 11.58 6.90 15.20
C GLY A 342 11.66 6.36 13.77
N PHE A 343 10.88 5.30 13.45
CA PHE A 343 10.77 4.77 12.09
C PHE A 343 9.45 5.23 11.44
N LEU A 344 9.56 6.08 10.44
CA LEU A 344 8.41 6.49 9.61
C LEU A 344 8.10 5.36 8.63
N HIS A 345 7.00 4.64 8.89
CA HIS A 345 6.53 3.54 8.04
C HIS A 345 5.26 3.90 7.27
N ALA A 346 4.69 5.09 7.46
CA ALA A 346 3.52 5.57 6.74
C ALA A 346 3.74 5.61 5.22
N LYS A 347 2.71 5.27 4.47
CA LYS A 347 2.67 5.34 3.01
C LYS A 347 1.46 6.17 2.64
N MET A 348 1.69 7.48 2.49
CA MET A 348 0.64 8.41 2.10
C MET A 348 1.12 9.39 1.03
N MET A 349 0.17 9.95 0.31
CA MET A 349 0.38 11.09 -0.59
C MET A 349 -0.84 12.00 -0.54
N THR A 350 -0.62 13.32 -0.50
CA THR A 350 -1.64 14.34 -0.72
C THR A 350 -1.27 15.18 -1.94
N VAL A 351 -2.28 15.60 -2.72
CA VAL A 351 -2.11 16.40 -3.93
C VAL A 351 -3.16 17.51 -3.96
N ASP A 352 -2.71 18.76 -4.09
CA ASP A 352 -3.53 19.96 -4.30
C ASP A 352 -4.73 20.10 -3.33
N SER A 353 -4.62 19.57 -2.12
CA SER A 353 -5.66 19.59 -1.08
C SER A 353 -7.03 18.98 -1.47
N THR A 354 -7.09 18.22 -2.56
CA THR A 354 -8.34 17.60 -3.08
C THR A 354 -8.26 16.10 -3.23
N LEU A 355 -7.06 15.55 -3.38
CA LEU A 355 -6.81 14.14 -3.57
C LEU A 355 -5.80 13.64 -2.55
N SER A 356 -6.09 12.51 -1.92
CA SER A 356 -5.14 11.87 -1.01
C SER A 356 -5.22 10.36 -1.06
N THR A 357 -4.18 9.69 -0.57
CA THR A 357 -4.15 8.23 -0.46
C THR A 357 -3.32 7.79 0.72
N LEU A 358 -3.74 6.69 1.34
CA LEU A 358 -2.94 5.93 2.31
C LEU A 358 -3.15 4.43 2.11
N GLY A 359 -2.19 3.60 2.54
CA GLY A 359 -2.32 2.15 2.43
C GLY A 359 -1.01 1.41 2.62
N SER A 360 -0.86 0.32 1.88
CA SER A 360 0.30 -0.56 1.99
C SER A 360 1.40 -0.28 0.95
N ILE A 361 1.10 0.49 -0.13
CA ILE A 361 1.96 0.65 -1.31
C ILE A 361 3.21 1.47 -0.99
N ASN A 362 4.38 0.84 -1.07
CA ASN A 362 5.65 1.54 -1.09
C ASN A 362 5.96 2.08 -2.48
N LEU A 363 6.56 3.27 -2.54
CA LEU A 363 7.02 3.85 -3.81
C LEU A 363 8.38 3.27 -4.24
N ASN A 364 8.40 1.94 -4.43
CA ASN A 364 9.55 1.20 -4.94
C ASN A 364 9.13 0.20 -6.02
N SER A 365 10.12 -0.45 -6.67
CA SER A 365 9.83 -1.38 -7.75
C SER A 365 9.12 -2.64 -7.27
N ARG A 366 9.40 -3.10 -6.04
CA ARG A 366 8.80 -4.30 -5.47
C ARG A 366 7.29 -4.13 -5.33
N SER A 367 6.83 -3.14 -4.58
CA SER A 367 5.41 -2.87 -4.38
C SER A 367 4.67 -2.53 -5.68
N LEU A 368 5.32 -1.81 -6.60
CA LEU A 368 4.67 -1.36 -7.83
C LEU A 368 4.69 -2.38 -8.98
N ARG A 369 5.41 -3.52 -8.83
CA ARG A 369 5.54 -4.53 -9.91
C ARG A 369 5.23 -5.96 -9.49
N TYR A 370 5.51 -6.32 -8.23
CA TYR A 370 5.53 -7.73 -7.83
C TYR A 370 4.52 -8.05 -6.73
N ASP A 371 4.41 -7.23 -5.69
CA ASP A 371 3.58 -7.55 -4.53
C ASP A 371 2.09 -7.24 -4.77
N TYR A 372 1.21 -7.94 -4.08
CA TYR A 372 -0.18 -7.53 -3.89
C TYR A 372 -0.22 -6.41 -2.87
N GLU A 373 -0.88 -5.33 -3.20
CA GLU A 373 -0.95 -4.11 -2.39
C GLU A 373 -2.33 -3.49 -2.46
N ALA A 374 -2.72 -2.73 -1.45
CA ALA A 374 -3.97 -2.00 -1.46
C ALA A 374 -3.85 -0.65 -0.77
N ASN A 375 -4.43 0.39 -1.39
CA ASN A 375 -4.58 1.71 -0.81
C ASN A 375 -6.04 2.17 -0.85
N ALA A 376 -6.44 2.99 0.11
CA ALA A 376 -7.59 3.85 -0.02
C ALA A 376 -7.17 5.17 -0.68
N VAL A 377 -7.96 5.62 -1.67
CA VAL A 377 -7.80 6.91 -2.33
C VAL A 377 -9.04 7.74 -2.02
N PHE A 378 -8.83 8.96 -1.56
CA PHE A 378 -9.89 9.87 -1.10
C PHE A 378 -9.99 11.07 -2.04
N PHE A 379 -11.18 11.30 -2.58
CA PHE A 379 -11.61 12.53 -3.27
C PHE A 379 -12.35 13.39 -2.27
N ASP A 380 -11.63 13.83 -1.24
CA ASP A 380 -12.22 14.50 -0.08
C ASP A 380 -11.24 15.51 0.50
N ARG A 381 -11.68 16.76 0.63
CA ARG A 381 -10.83 17.86 1.13
C ARG A 381 -10.56 17.75 2.62
N ASP A 382 -11.52 17.28 3.40
CA ASP A 382 -11.38 17.21 4.86
C ASP A 382 -10.42 16.10 5.26
N ILE A 383 -10.51 14.92 4.63
CA ILE A 383 -9.55 13.83 4.83
C ILE A 383 -8.16 14.27 4.35
N THR A 384 -8.06 14.96 3.21
CA THR A 384 -6.78 15.45 2.70
C THR A 384 -6.17 16.49 3.66
N ALA A 385 -6.97 17.39 4.23
CA ALA A 385 -6.51 18.37 5.22
C ALA A 385 -6.05 17.70 6.52
N GLN A 386 -6.73 16.65 6.97
CA GLN A 386 -6.28 15.87 8.13
C GLN A 386 -4.92 15.21 7.87
N LEU A 387 -4.72 14.58 6.69
CA LEU A 387 -3.44 13.98 6.30
C LEU A 387 -2.33 15.04 6.15
N ASP A 388 -2.65 16.22 5.61
CA ASP A 388 -1.73 17.35 5.54
C ASP A 388 -1.31 17.83 6.94
N SER A 389 -2.25 17.87 7.89
CA SER A 389 -1.97 18.25 9.27
C SER A 389 -1.06 17.24 9.97
N LEU A 390 -1.25 15.94 9.70
CA LEU A 390 -0.37 14.87 10.19
C LEU A 390 1.04 15.00 9.60
N TYR A 391 1.16 15.26 8.29
CA TYR A 391 2.44 15.52 7.64
C TYR A 391 3.18 16.69 8.30
N GLU A 392 2.48 17.79 8.59
CA GLU A 392 3.07 18.97 9.25
C GLU A 392 3.51 18.68 10.69
N ALA A 393 2.77 17.85 11.40
CA ALA A 393 3.15 17.40 12.74
C ALA A 393 4.42 16.54 12.70
N ASP A 394 4.51 15.61 11.76
CA ASP A 394 5.68 14.76 11.57
C ASP A 394 6.89 15.56 11.04
N MET A 395 6.68 16.58 10.22
CA MET A 395 7.73 17.47 9.72
C MET A 395 8.49 18.19 10.86
N LYS A 396 7.82 18.48 11.99
CA LYS A 396 8.46 19.08 13.17
C LYS A 396 9.52 18.16 13.80
N LYS A 397 9.43 16.83 13.56
CA LYS A 397 10.41 15.84 14.02
C LYS A 397 11.49 15.54 12.96
N CYS A 398 11.56 16.31 11.89
CA CYS A 398 12.45 16.06 10.77
C CYS A 398 13.66 16.99 10.75
N ILE A 399 14.71 16.56 10.08
CA ILE A 399 15.75 17.43 9.53
C ILE A 399 15.60 17.53 8.03
N ARG A 400 16.03 18.64 7.46
CA ARG A 400 16.00 18.84 6.03
C ARG A 400 17.24 18.23 5.38
N LEU A 401 17.06 17.48 4.30
CA LEU A 401 18.14 17.06 3.43
C LEU A 401 18.62 18.27 2.62
N ASP A 402 19.85 18.69 2.83
CA ASP A 402 20.51 19.76 2.11
C ASP A 402 21.90 19.36 1.60
N SER A 403 22.58 20.30 0.97
CA SER A 403 23.94 20.08 0.47
C SER A 403 24.95 19.84 1.60
N LEU A 404 24.74 20.41 2.79
CA LEU A 404 25.62 20.21 3.95
C LEU A 404 25.47 18.78 4.50
N TYR A 405 24.21 18.33 4.69
CA TYR A 405 23.93 16.96 5.10
C TYR A 405 24.56 15.96 4.10
N TRP A 406 24.37 16.19 2.79
CA TRP A 406 24.95 15.33 1.77
C TRP A 406 26.48 15.31 1.78
N LYS A 407 27.13 16.47 1.97
CA LYS A 407 28.60 16.57 2.05
C LYS A 407 29.17 15.78 3.23
N LYS A 408 28.52 15.81 4.40
CA LYS A 408 28.93 15.10 5.62
C LYS A 408 28.87 13.57 5.50
N ARG A 409 28.13 13.03 4.53
CA ARG A 409 28.07 11.58 4.32
C ARG A 409 29.38 11.04 3.77
N SER A 410 29.82 9.89 4.30
CA SER A 410 31.07 9.26 3.85
C SER A 410 31.03 8.92 2.35
N PRO A 411 32.19 8.99 1.64
CA PRO A 411 32.28 8.58 0.24
C PRO A 411 31.79 7.14 -0.01
N TRP A 412 32.08 6.24 0.93
CA TRP A 412 31.63 4.84 0.88
C TRP A 412 30.10 4.73 0.83
N ARG A 413 29.37 5.39 1.72
CA ARG A 413 27.90 5.40 1.71
C ARG A 413 27.32 6.00 0.45
N LYS A 414 27.97 7.00 -0.13
CA LYS A 414 27.57 7.57 -1.44
C LYS A 414 27.76 6.56 -2.57
N ALA A 415 28.87 5.81 -2.57
CA ALA A 415 29.15 4.76 -3.53
C ALA A 415 28.14 3.59 -3.40
N VAL A 416 27.85 3.14 -2.17
CA VAL A 416 26.81 2.14 -1.90
C VAL A 416 25.45 2.59 -2.43
N GLY A 417 25.05 3.82 -2.16
CA GLY A 417 23.80 4.37 -2.68
C GLY A 417 23.75 4.43 -4.21
N TRP A 418 24.86 4.76 -4.86
CA TRP A 418 24.96 4.74 -6.32
C TRP A 418 24.82 3.33 -6.88
N PHE A 419 25.54 2.35 -6.32
CA PHE A 419 25.50 0.96 -6.74
C PHE A 419 24.12 0.33 -6.49
N ALA A 420 23.53 0.52 -5.31
CA ALA A 420 22.20 0.05 -4.98
C ALA A 420 21.12 0.58 -5.96
N ASN A 421 21.31 1.79 -6.49
CA ASN A 421 20.43 2.33 -7.51
C ASN A 421 20.49 1.62 -8.87
N LEU A 422 21.56 0.89 -9.18
CA LEU A 422 21.62 0.02 -10.37
C LEU A 422 20.72 -1.22 -10.19
N LEU A 423 20.53 -1.65 -8.94
CA LEU A 423 19.68 -2.79 -8.57
C LEU A 423 18.20 -2.40 -8.35
N THR A 424 17.86 -1.11 -8.52
CA THR A 424 16.49 -0.59 -8.30
C THR A 424 15.37 -1.34 -9.02
N PRO A 425 15.55 -1.91 -10.22
CA PRO A 425 14.49 -2.70 -10.86
C PRO A 425 14.07 -3.95 -10.06
N PHE A 426 14.89 -4.37 -9.11
CA PHE A 426 14.70 -5.58 -8.30
C PHE A 426 14.41 -5.27 -6.81
N LEU A 427 14.52 -4.00 -6.40
CA LEU A 427 14.31 -3.52 -5.02
C LEU A 427 12.92 -2.93 -4.82
#